data_e75ffff8d807b7b14af664b9fb988e47
#
_entry.id   e75ffff8d807b7b14af664b9fb988e47
#
_cell.length_a   1.000
_cell.length_b   1.000
_cell.length_c   1.000
_cell.angle_alpha   90.00
_cell.angle_beta   90.00
_cell.angle_gamma   90.00
#
_symmetry.space_group_name_H-M   'P 1'
#
loop_
_entity.id
_entity.type
_entity.pdbx_description
1 polymer ?
#
loop_
_entity_poly.entity_id
_entity_poly.type
_entity_poly.pdbx_seq_one_letter_code
_entity_poly.pdbx_strand_id
1 'polypeptide(L)'
;MTEMELLVPDFRVLCPETRFVANFAKLGFHPGSGLTYLLPRLIGWQRATLLCSTARHIGGAEAFAWGLGEVFTEQSNVRAAAVELAREIAVNAPLAVQSVRATMRAGLVAEIKAATAREYREQHWLRQTKDHKEGLRAVAERRPGRFVGR
;
A
#
# COMPACT_ATOMS: atom_id res chain seq x y z
N MET A 1 10.02 4.98 4.96
CA MET A 1 9.18 5.00 3.74
C MET A 1 7.77 4.62 4.19
N THR A 2 6.79 5.46 3.95
CA THR A 2 5.38 5.17 4.29
C THR A 2 4.80 4.16 3.30
N GLU A 3 3.81 3.36 3.72
CA GLU A 3 3.16 2.35 2.85
C GLU A 3 2.63 2.95 1.54
N MET A 4 2.27 4.23 1.53
CA MET A 4 1.79 4.94 0.34
C MET A 4 2.88 5.19 -0.69
N GLU A 5 4.09 5.55 -0.26
CA GLU A 5 5.22 5.79 -1.17
C GLU A 5 5.54 4.54 -2.00
N LEU A 6 5.16 3.35 -1.50
CA LEU A 6 5.33 2.07 -2.19
C LEU A 6 4.24 1.79 -3.24
N LEU A 7 3.05 2.41 -3.14
CA LEU A 7 1.92 2.12 -4.04
C LEU A 7 1.76 3.11 -5.19
N VAL A 8 2.38 4.29 -5.10
CA VAL A 8 2.31 5.34 -6.13
C VAL A 8 3.16 5.05 -7.39
N PRO A 9 4.35 4.41 -7.31
CA PRO A 9 5.11 4.05 -8.50
C PRO A 9 4.32 3.14 -9.44
N ASP A 10 4.61 3.26 -10.74
CA ASP A 10 3.96 2.43 -11.76
C ASP A 10 4.38 0.96 -11.63
N PHE A 11 5.64 0.71 -11.24
CA PHE A 11 6.22 -0.63 -11.12
C PHE A 11 6.96 -0.82 -9.80
N ARG A 12 7.02 -2.06 -9.33
CA ARG A 12 7.71 -2.48 -8.11
C ARG A 12 8.47 -3.78 -8.34
N VAL A 13 9.69 -3.82 -7.83
CA VAL A 13 10.50 -5.04 -7.76
C VAL A 13 10.49 -5.53 -6.32
N LEU A 14 10.09 -6.77 -6.11
CA LEU A 14 9.98 -7.40 -4.80
C LEU A 14 11.04 -8.48 -4.62
N CYS A 15 11.34 -8.79 -3.36
CA CYS A 15 12.26 -9.85 -2.97
C CYS A 15 11.69 -10.66 -1.79
N PRO A 16 12.27 -11.81 -1.43
CA PRO A 16 11.81 -12.63 -0.31
C PRO A 16 11.73 -11.88 1.03
N GLU A 17 12.59 -10.88 1.22
CA GLU A 17 12.66 -10.07 2.44
C GLU A 17 11.60 -8.97 2.48
N THR A 18 10.93 -8.68 1.36
CA THR A 18 9.85 -7.67 1.31
C THR A 18 8.73 -8.03 2.29
N ARG A 19 8.24 -7.03 3.00
CA ARG A 19 7.13 -7.17 3.96
C ARG A 19 6.12 -6.06 3.74
N PHE A 20 4.84 -6.45 3.68
CA PHE A 20 3.71 -5.52 3.65
C PHE A 20 2.81 -5.75 4.84
N VAL A 21 2.30 -4.67 5.39
CA VAL A 21 1.30 -4.69 6.46
C VAL A 21 0.45 -3.44 6.42
N ALA A 22 -0.87 -3.57 6.54
CA ALA A 22 -1.80 -2.46 6.75
C ALA A 22 -2.31 -2.51 8.20
N ASN A 23 -1.46 -2.12 9.16
CA ASN A 23 -1.69 -2.34 10.59
C ASN A 23 -2.66 -1.37 11.26
N PHE A 24 -3.36 -0.54 10.50
CA PHE A 24 -4.24 0.53 11.02
C PHE A 24 -5.34 0.00 11.94
N ALA A 25 -5.99 -1.11 11.61
CA ALA A 25 -7.03 -1.70 12.45
C ALA A 25 -6.50 -2.10 13.84
N LYS A 26 -5.25 -2.59 13.93
CA LYS A 26 -4.60 -2.88 15.23
C LYS A 26 -4.30 -1.62 16.04
N LEU A 27 -4.19 -0.47 15.38
CA LEU A 27 -4.01 0.82 16.03
C LEU A 27 -5.35 1.48 16.38
N GLY A 28 -6.49 0.83 16.10
CA GLY A 28 -7.80 1.46 16.24
C GLY A 28 -7.94 2.69 15.33
N PHE A 29 -7.37 2.63 14.13
CA PHE A 29 -7.20 3.76 13.23
C PHE A 29 -7.60 3.42 11.80
N HIS A 30 -7.88 4.43 10.98
CA HIS A 30 -8.20 4.25 9.57
C HIS A 30 -6.93 4.37 8.71
N PRO A 31 -6.80 3.59 7.62
CA PRO A 31 -5.78 3.83 6.61
C PRO A 31 -5.79 5.27 6.10
N GLY A 32 -4.67 5.72 5.58
CA GLY A 32 -4.52 7.08 5.05
C GLY A 32 -3.81 7.09 3.71
N SER A 33 -3.61 8.31 3.20
CA SER A 33 -2.72 8.57 2.07
C SER A 33 -3.15 7.90 0.76
N GLY A 34 -4.45 7.66 0.58
CA GLY A 34 -5.01 7.02 -0.62
C GLY A 34 -4.88 5.50 -0.64
N LEU A 35 -4.49 4.87 0.47
CA LEU A 35 -4.33 3.40 0.55
C LEU A 35 -5.64 2.69 0.20
N THR A 36 -6.77 3.19 0.70
CA THR A 36 -8.09 2.58 0.45
C THR A 36 -8.53 2.67 -1.01
N TYR A 37 -7.93 3.57 -1.78
CA TYR A 37 -8.16 3.68 -3.22
C TYR A 37 -7.17 2.83 -4.04
N LEU A 38 -5.88 2.92 -3.72
CA LEU A 38 -4.81 2.30 -4.50
C LEU A 38 -4.75 0.78 -4.31
N LEU A 39 -4.80 0.32 -3.06
CA LEU A 39 -4.58 -1.09 -2.75
C LEU A 39 -5.62 -2.02 -3.42
N PRO A 40 -6.94 -1.74 -3.40
CA PRO A 40 -7.91 -2.59 -4.10
C PRO A 40 -7.73 -2.64 -5.62
N ARG A 41 -7.14 -1.62 -6.21
CA ARG A 41 -6.86 -1.56 -7.65
C ARG A 41 -5.65 -2.40 -8.04
N LEU A 42 -4.73 -2.60 -7.11
CA LEU A 42 -3.54 -3.43 -7.33
C LEU A 42 -3.81 -4.92 -7.08
N ILE A 43 -4.47 -5.26 -5.97
CA ILE A 43 -4.59 -6.65 -5.52
C ILE A 43 -6.03 -7.17 -5.46
N GLY A 44 -6.99 -6.36 -5.90
CA GLY A 44 -8.41 -6.67 -5.83
C GLY A 44 -9.03 -6.39 -4.46
N TRP A 45 -10.35 -6.21 -4.47
CA TRP A 45 -11.14 -5.79 -3.29
C TRP A 45 -10.98 -6.72 -2.09
N GLN A 46 -11.10 -8.03 -2.32
CA GLN A 46 -11.09 -9.02 -1.24
C GLN A 46 -9.76 -9.05 -0.48
N ARG A 47 -8.62 -9.06 -1.21
CA ARG A 47 -7.29 -9.07 -0.62
C ARG A 47 -6.98 -7.76 0.11
N ALA A 48 -7.36 -6.63 -0.49
CA ALA A 48 -7.20 -5.32 0.14
C ALA A 48 -8.00 -5.22 1.44
N THR A 49 -9.27 -5.64 1.42
CA THR A 49 -10.12 -5.69 2.63
C THR A 49 -9.52 -6.61 3.69
N LEU A 50 -9.02 -7.79 3.27
CA LEU A 50 -8.39 -8.74 4.17
C LEU A 50 -7.18 -8.12 4.88
N LEU A 51 -6.27 -7.47 4.15
CA LEU A 51 -5.10 -6.80 4.75
C LEU A 51 -5.51 -5.69 5.72
N CYS A 52 -6.39 -4.79 5.29
CA CYS A 52 -6.80 -3.64 6.10
C CYS A 52 -7.58 -4.07 7.36
N SER A 53 -8.42 -5.12 7.27
CA SER A 53 -9.25 -5.56 8.40
C SER A 53 -8.52 -6.46 9.38
N THR A 54 -7.55 -7.27 8.93
CA THR A 54 -6.82 -8.20 9.80
C THR A 54 -5.49 -7.67 10.28
N ALA A 55 -4.97 -6.64 9.62
CA ALA A 55 -3.62 -6.12 9.84
C ALA A 55 -2.55 -7.24 9.82
N ARG A 56 -2.75 -8.27 8.96
CA ARG A 56 -1.78 -9.34 8.78
C ARG A 56 -0.56 -8.84 8.00
N HIS A 57 0.56 -9.48 8.27
CA HIS A 57 1.75 -9.32 7.46
C HIS A 57 1.71 -10.30 6.29
N ILE A 58 2.11 -9.83 5.10
CA ILE A 58 2.40 -10.69 3.96
C ILE A 58 3.86 -10.54 3.55
N GLY A 59 4.48 -11.65 3.15
CA GLY A 59 5.86 -11.67 2.66
C GLY A 59 5.95 -11.31 1.19
N GLY A 60 7.18 -11.14 0.69
CA GLY A 60 7.43 -10.73 -0.69
C GLY A 60 6.85 -11.69 -1.73
N ALA A 61 6.97 -13.00 -1.51
CA ALA A 61 6.41 -14.00 -2.44
C ALA A 61 4.88 -13.94 -2.51
N GLU A 62 4.20 -13.79 -1.36
CA GLU A 62 2.74 -13.64 -1.31
C GLU A 62 2.30 -12.31 -1.94
N ALA A 63 3.00 -11.22 -1.66
CA ALA A 63 2.76 -9.91 -2.25
C ALA A 63 2.91 -9.94 -3.77
N PHE A 64 3.94 -10.62 -4.30
CA PHE A 64 4.13 -10.83 -5.72
C PHE A 64 2.99 -11.66 -6.34
N ALA A 65 2.62 -12.78 -5.72
CA ALA A 65 1.50 -13.60 -6.16
C ALA A 65 0.15 -12.87 -6.15
N TRP A 66 0.03 -11.80 -5.36
CA TRP A 66 -1.17 -10.94 -5.32
C TRP A 66 -1.14 -9.79 -6.32
N GLY A 67 0.00 -9.54 -6.98
CA GLY A 67 0.15 -8.47 -7.97
C GLY A 67 0.61 -7.14 -7.37
N LEU A 68 1.26 -7.14 -6.21
CA LEU A 68 1.87 -5.94 -5.64
C LEU A 68 3.22 -5.57 -6.28
N GLY A 69 3.74 -6.38 -7.16
CA GLY A 69 4.97 -6.10 -7.90
C GLY A 69 5.04 -6.85 -9.21
N GLU A 70 5.81 -6.33 -10.14
CA GLU A 70 5.95 -6.84 -11.50
C GLU A 70 7.14 -7.79 -11.65
N VAL A 71 8.14 -7.65 -10.79
CA VAL A 71 9.36 -8.48 -10.79
C VAL A 71 9.62 -9.01 -9.39
N PHE A 72 9.97 -10.29 -9.30
CA PHE A 72 10.40 -10.93 -8.06
C PHE A 72 11.80 -11.50 -8.23
N THR A 73 12.73 -11.13 -7.35
CA THR A 73 14.14 -11.52 -7.42
C THR A 73 14.78 -11.52 -6.04
N GLU A 74 15.99 -12.07 -5.94
CA GLU A 74 16.80 -12.00 -4.73
C GLU A 74 17.10 -10.54 -4.34
N GLN A 75 17.22 -10.26 -3.04
CA GLN A 75 17.43 -8.91 -2.50
C GLN A 75 18.66 -8.23 -3.11
N SER A 76 19.75 -8.96 -3.31
CA SER A 76 20.98 -8.45 -3.94
C SER A 76 20.76 -7.96 -5.37
N ASN A 77 19.75 -8.46 -6.06
CA ASN A 77 19.47 -8.18 -7.47
C ASN A 77 18.35 -7.15 -7.69
N VAL A 78 17.66 -6.69 -6.64
CA VAL A 78 16.50 -5.76 -6.75
C VAL A 78 16.84 -4.54 -7.59
N ARG A 79 18.00 -3.91 -7.33
CA ARG A 79 18.44 -2.72 -8.10
C ARG A 79 18.71 -3.06 -9.57
N ALA A 80 19.39 -4.15 -9.84
CA ALA A 80 19.70 -4.58 -11.21
C ALA A 80 18.43 -4.88 -12.00
N ALA A 81 17.49 -5.61 -11.41
CA ALA A 81 16.20 -5.91 -12.00
C ALA A 81 15.36 -4.66 -12.29
N ALA A 82 15.37 -3.69 -11.38
CA ALA A 82 14.68 -2.41 -11.60
C ALA A 82 15.29 -1.60 -12.76
N VAL A 83 16.63 -1.61 -12.88
CA VAL A 83 17.32 -0.96 -14.00
C VAL A 83 17.03 -1.67 -15.31
N GLU A 84 16.96 -2.99 -15.32
CA GLU A 84 16.64 -3.76 -16.52
C GLU A 84 15.22 -3.48 -17.00
N LEU A 85 14.23 -3.49 -16.10
CA LEU A 85 12.86 -3.08 -16.42
C LEU A 85 12.79 -1.64 -16.98
N ALA A 86 13.58 -0.73 -16.41
CA ALA A 86 13.65 0.63 -16.91
C ALA A 86 14.28 0.71 -18.32
N ARG A 87 15.28 -0.13 -18.63
CA ARG A 87 15.87 -0.23 -19.97
C ARG A 87 14.87 -0.80 -20.98
N GLU A 88 14.12 -1.83 -20.60
CA GLU A 88 13.05 -2.41 -21.43
C GLU A 88 12.01 -1.34 -21.83
N ILE A 89 11.68 -0.43 -20.92
CA ILE A 89 10.81 0.70 -21.21
C ILE A 89 11.51 1.74 -22.11
N ALA A 90 12.76 2.04 -21.81
CA ALA A 90 13.50 3.13 -22.45
C ALA A 90 13.85 2.89 -23.93
N VAL A 91 13.83 1.65 -24.41
CA VAL A 91 14.03 1.33 -25.85
C VAL A 91 12.81 1.68 -26.69
N ASN A 92 11.66 1.93 -26.08
CA ASN A 92 10.44 2.29 -26.79
C ASN A 92 10.37 3.81 -27.06
N ALA A 93 9.50 4.20 -27.98
CA ALA A 93 9.31 5.60 -28.36
C ALA A 93 8.87 6.45 -27.14
N PRO A 94 9.67 7.44 -26.68
CA PRO A 94 9.44 8.10 -25.39
C PRO A 94 8.12 8.87 -25.35
N LEU A 95 7.71 9.51 -26.43
CA LEU A 95 6.43 10.21 -26.47
C LEU A 95 5.23 9.26 -26.41
N ALA A 96 5.34 8.05 -27.00
CA ALA A 96 4.32 7.04 -26.90
C ALA A 96 4.21 6.50 -25.46
N VAL A 97 5.34 6.19 -24.82
CA VAL A 97 5.37 5.75 -23.40
C VAL A 97 4.74 6.79 -22.49
N GLN A 98 5.10 8.07 -22.66
CA GLN A 98 4.53 9.17 -21.87
C GLN A 98 3.03 9.32 -22.10
N SER A 99 2.57 9.25 -23.36
CA SER A 99 1.16 9.35 -23.72
C SER A 99 0.33 8.21 -23.11
N VAL A 100 0.79 6.97 -23.24
CA VAL A 100 0.15 5.80 -22.63
C VAL A 100 0.06 5.97 -21.11
N ARG A 101 1.17 6.32 -20.45
CA ARG A 101 1.18 6.53 -19.00
C ARG A 101 0.22 7.64 -18.58
N ALA A 102 0.19 8.76 -19.29
CA ALA A 102 -0.72 9.87 -19.00
C ALA A 102 -2.20 9.42 -19.10
N THR A 103 -2.54 8.65 -20.14
CA THR A 103 -3.89 8.11 -20.33
C THR A 103 -4.29 7.13 -19.23
N MET A 104 -3.39 6.18 -18.87
CA MET A 104 -3.65 5.19 -17.82
C MET A 104 -3.78 5.82 -16.43
N ARG A 105 -3.18 6.99 -16.21
CA ARG A 105 -3.26 7.75 -14.95
C ARG A 105 -4.26 8.91 -14.99
N ALA A 106 -5.03 9.02 -16.06
CA ALA A 106 -6.04 10.08 -16.17
C ALA A 106 -7.04 9.97 -14.99
N GLY A 107 -7.29 11.11 -14.33
CA GLY A 107 -8.18 11.16 -13.16
C GLY A 107 -7.57 10.67 -11.84
N LEU A 108 -6.46 9.93 -11.85
CA LEU A 108 -5.88 9.31 -10.64
C LEU A 108 -5.65 10.30 -9.50
N VAL A 109 -5.15 11.50 -9.81
CA VAL A 109 -4.88 12.53 -8.77
C VAL A 109 -6.17 12.99 -8.09
N ALA A 110 -7.25 13.19 -8.85
CA ALA A 110 -8.54 13.61 -8.29
C ALA A 110 -9.12 12.52 -7.38
N GLU A 111 -9.05 11.27 -7.80
CA GLU A 111 -9.53 10.11 -7.05
C GLU A 111 -8.73 9.87 -5.76
N ILE A 112 -7.38 9.97 -5.82
CA ILE A 112 -6.54 9.87 -4.62
C ILE A 112 -6.87 11.01 -3.66
N LYS A 113 -7.05 12.25 -4.14
CA LYS A 113 -7.45 13.38 -3.29
C LYS A 113 -8.80 13.14 -2.61
N ALA A 114 -9.78 12.65 -3.33
CA ALA A 114 -11.10 12.33 -2.77
C ALA A 114 -11.03 11.24 -1.70
N ALA A 115 -10.29 10.15 -1.98
CA ALA A 115 -10.06 9.07 -1.02
C ALA A 115 -9.34 9.59 0.23
N THR A 116 -8.25 10.32 0.06
CA THR A 116 -7.47 10.89 1.18
C THR A 116 -8.30 11.84 2.03
N ALA A 117 -9.15 12.66 1.41
CA ALA A 117 -10.06 13.54 2.15
C ALA A 117 -11.06 12.76 3.00
N ARG A 118 -11.57 11.61 2.51
CA ARG A 118 -12.41 10.72 3.29
C ARG A 118 -11.62 10.03 4.41
N GLU A 119 -10.49 9.45 4.08
CA GLU A 119 -9.59 8.79 5.04
C GLU A 119 -9.23 9.73 6.21
N TYR A 120 -8.93 10.99 5.89
CA TYR A 120 -8.64 12.01 6.91
C TYR A 120 -9.81 12.26 7.86
N ARG A 121 -11.05 12.33 7.34
CA ARG A 121 -12.24 12.48 8.20
C ARG A 121 -12.42 11.27 9.13
N GLU A 122 -12.23 10.05 8.61
CA GLU A 122 -12.30 8.83 9.42
C GLU A 122 -11.20 8.80 10.49
N GLN A 123 -9.97 9.18 10.13
CA GLN A 123 -8.86 9.29 11.09
C GLN A 123 -9.13 10.33 12.17
N HIS A 124 -9.79 11.45 11.83
CA HIS A 124 -10.02 12.53 12.77
C HIS A 124 -10.86 12.09 13.98
N TRP A 125 -11.98 11.41 13.76
CA TRP A 125 -12.82 10.97 14.86
C TRP A 125 -12.25 9.72 15.56
N LEU A 126 -11.64 8.78 14.81
CA LEU A 126 -11.03 7.59 15.40
C LEU A 126 -9.92 7.90 16.39
N ARG A 127 -9.12 8.95 16.14
CA ARG A 127 -8.09 9.43 17.09
C ARG A 127 -8.61 9.75 18.47
N GLN A 128 -9.89 10.09 18.59
CA GLN A 128 -10.51 10.49 19.85
C GLN A 128 -11.02 9.28 20.65
N THR A 129 -11.07 8.10 20.04
CA THR A 129 -11.63 6.89 20.65
C THR A 129 -10.71 6.29 21.72
N LYS A 130 -11.30 5.53 22.63
CA LYS A 130 -10.56 4.70 23.59
C LYS A 130 -9.78 3.61 22.87
N ASP A 131 -10.34 3.08 21.78
CA ASP A 131 -9.74 2.01 20.99
C ASP A 131 -8.45 2.45 20.30
N HIS A 132 -8.38 3.69 19.81
CA HIS A 132 -7.12 4.21 19.27
C HIS A 132 -6.03 4.33 20.35
N LYS A 133 -6.38 4.83 21.53
CA LYS A 133 -5.44 4.90 22.67
C LYS A 133 -4.96 3.51 23.11
N GLU A 134 -5.89 2.56 23.15
CA GLU A 134 -5.58 1.16 23.46
C GLU A 134 -4.71 0.53 22.37
N GLY A 135 -5.02 0.75 21.09
CA GLY A 135 -4.25 0.23 19.96
C GLY A 135 -2.80 0.68 19.99
N LEU A 136 -2.55 1.96 20.23
CA LEU A 136 -1.19 2.51 20.38
C LEU A 136 -0.44 1.84 21.54
N ARG A 137 -1.11 1.69 22.71
CA ARG A 137 -0.52 1.02 23.87
C ARG A 137 -0.24 -0.45 23.60
N ALA A 138 -1.21 -1.17 23.02
CA ALA A 138 -1.09 -2.59 22.74
C ALA A 138 0.06 -2.89 21.77
N VAL A 139 0.24 -2.06 20.73
CA VAL A 139 1.36 -2.18 19.78
C VAL A 139 2.69 -1.89 20.47
N ALA A 140 2.78 -0.84 21.30
CA ALA A 140 4.00 -0.53 22.05
C ALA A 140 4.39 -1.66 23.02
N GLU A 141 3.40 -2.27 23.69
CA GLU A 141 3.57 -3.39 24.61
C GLU A 141 3.65 -4.76 23.92
N ARG A 142 3.55 -4.82 22.59
CA ARG A 142 3.58 -6.05 21.77
C ARG A 142 2.54 -7.10 22.21
N ARG A 143 1.34 -6.67 22.56
CA ARG A 143 0.21 -7.53 22.97
C ARG A 143 -1.02 -7.30 22.10
N PRO A 144 -2.00 -8.20 22.14
CA PRO A 144 -3.32 -7.95 21.56
C PRO A 144 -4.02 -6.74 22.22
N GLY A 145 -4.72 -5.93 21.40
CA GLY A 145 -5.53 -4.83 21.87
C GLY A 145 -6.85 -5.34 22.51
N ARG A 146 -7.34 -4.61 23.51
CA ARG A 146 -8.62 -4.85 24.18
C ARG A 146 -9.61 -3.77 23.76
N PHE A 147 -10.18 -3.92 22.57
CA PHE A 147 -11.05 -2.95 21.95
C PHE A 147 -12.48 -3.05 22.48
N VAL A 148 -13.14 -1.90 22.60
CA VAL A 148 -14.50 -1.77 23.21
C VAL A 148 -15.49 -1.02 22.32
N GLY A 149 -15.08 -0.57 21.13
CA GLY A 149 -15.93 0.10 20.15
C GLY A 149 -16.31 1.55 20.50
N ARG A 150 -15.49 2.26 21.25
CA ARG A 150 -15.78 3.64 21.69
C ARG A 150 -14.53 4.48 21.95
#